data_fca5489f57c0256233ae4d38f16e1b51
#
_entry.id   fca5489f57c0256233ae4d38f16e1b51
#
_cell.length_a   1.000
_cell.length_b   1.000
_cell.length_c   1.000
_cell.angle_alpha   90.00
_cell.angle_beta   90.00
_cell.angle_gamma   90.00
#
_symmetry.space_group_name_H-M   'P 1'
#
loop_
_entity.id
_entity.type
_entity.pdbx_description
1 polymer ?
#
loop_
_entity_poly.entity_id
_entity_poly.type
_entity_poly.pdbx_seq_one_letter_code
_entity_poly.pdbx_strand_id
1 'polypeptide(L)'
;VKVINTETGKECEIGEQGEMCCRGYNVMKGYYKNEEATKETIDANGFLHSGDLGVKDEDGYYRITGRIKDMIIRGGENIYPREIEEYLLSMPGIRDVQVAGIPSKKYGEQVGAFIIKHDGADIKEEDVVDYCKGKIARFKIPKYVFFIDQFPLTGSGKIQKFKLGGIGLELCKKQGIEVI
;
A
#
# COMPACT_ATOMS: atom_id res chain seq x y z
N VAL A 1 -20.47 -7.24 -6.74
CA VAL A 1 -19.14 -6.59 -6.74
C VAL A 1 -18.71 -6.43 -8.18
N LYS A 2 -18.06 -5.33 -8.51
CA LYS A 2 -17.37 -5.07 -9.78
C LYS A 2 -16.01 -4.46 -9.51
N VAL A 3 -15.10 -4.53 -10.47
CA VAL A 3 -13.77 -3.88 -10.44
C VAL A 3 -13.79 -2.76 -11.48
N ILE A 4 -13.45 -1.54 -11.07
CA ILE A 4 -13.50 -0.35 -11.92
C ILE A 4 -12.11 0.19 -12.12
N ASN A 5 -11.72 0.39 -13.37
CA ASN A 5 -10.46 1.05 -13.72
C ASN A 5 -10.50 2.49 -13.21
N THR A 6 -9.52 2.85 -12.37
CA THR A 6 -9.48 4.13 -11.64
C THR A 6 -9.23 5.35 -12.55
N GLU A 7 -8.72 5.13 -13.77
CA GLU A 7 -8.44 6.20 -14.73
C GLU A 7 -9.60 6.43 -15.68
N THR A 8 -10.19 5.33 -16.18
CA THR A 8 -11.23 5.40 -17.22
C THR A 8 -12.65 5.36 -16.67
N GLY A 9 -12.84 4.93 -15.41
CA GLY A 9 -14.14 4.70 -14.78
C GLY A 9 -14.95 3.53 -15.39
N LYS A 10 -14.34 2.73 -16.28
CA LYS A 10 -14.98 1.56 -16.89
C LYS A 10 -14.74 0.32 -16.05
N GLU A 11 -15.61 -0.68 -16.22
CA GLU A 11 -15.41 -1.99 -15.60
C GLU A 11 -14.19 -2.68 -16.23
N CYS A 12 -13.33 -3.24 -15.36
CA CYS A 12 -12.10 -3.92 -15.72
C CYS A 12 -12.39 -5.28 -16.35
N GLU A 13 -11.54 -5.71 -17.27
CA GLU A 13 -11.51 -7.08 -17.77
C GLU A 13 -10.99 -8.05 -16.67
N ILE A 14 -11.18 -9.36 -16.91
CA ILE A 14 -10.65 -10.41 -16.02
C ILE A 14 -9.13 -10.29 -15.93
N GLY A 15 -8.61 -10.29 -14.70
CA GLY A 15 -7.18 -10.13 -14.43
C GLY A 15 -6.70 -8.69 -14.42
N GLU A 16 -7.51 -7.72 -14.87
CA GLU A 16 -7.17 -6.30 -14.78
C GLU A 16 -7.44 -5.77 -13.37
N GLN A 17 -6.50 -4.96 -12.86
CA GLN A 17 -6.61 -4.35 -11.54
C GLN A 17 -7.41 -3.03 -11.61
N GLY A 18 -8.29 -2.85 -10.64
CA GLY A 18 -9.03 -1.61 -10.46
C GLY A 18 -9.60 -1.49 -9.05
N GLU A 19 -10.42 -0.46 -8.82
CA GLU A 19 -11.11 -0.27 -7.56
C GLU A 19 -12.25 -1.27 -7.41
N MET A 20 -12.34 -1.91 -6.25
CA MET A 20 -13.45 -2.80 -5.91
C MET A 20 -14.65 -1.99 -5.46
N CYS A 21 -15.74 -2.09 -6.23
CA CYS A 21 -17.01 -1.43 -5.94
C CYS A 21 -18.10 -2.46 -5.64
N CYS A 22 -18.90 -2.20 -4.63
CA CYS A 22 -20.00 -3.11 -4.28
C CYS A 22 -21.35 -2.40 -4.21
N ARG A 23 -22.42 -3.11 -4.59
CA ARG A 23 -23.79 -2.66 -4.46
C ARG A 23 -24.64 -3.80 -3.93
N GLY A 24 -25.54 -3.52 -3.00
CA GLY A 24 -26.45 -4.51 -2.43
C GLY A 24 -26.97 -4.06 -1.05
N TYR A 25 -27.72 -4.96 -0.42
CA TYR A 25 -28.34 -4.70 0.90
C TYR A 25 -27.31 -4.52 2.04
N ASN A 26 -26.07 -4.92 1.82
CA ASN A 26 -24.96 -4.77 2.77
C ASN A 26 -24.26 -3.41 2.69
N VAL A 27 -24.60 -2.58 1.69
CA VAL A 27 -24.04 -1.23 1.59
C VAL A 27 -24.70 -0.34 2.64
N MET A 28 -23.87 0.44 3.34
CA MET A 28 -24.34 1.40 4.35
C MET A 28 -25.28 2.46 3.72
N LYS A 29 -26.15 3.07 4.53
CA LYS A 29 -26.99 4.18 4.06
C LYS A 29 -26.16 5.46 3.80
N GLY A 30 -25.03 5.62 4.47
CA GLY A 30 -24.14 6.78 4.37
C GLY A 30 -23.40 7.05 5.67
N TYR A 31 -22.54 8.06 5.66
CA TYR A 31 -21.84 8.55 6.85
C TYR A 31 -22.78 9.45 7.67
N TYR A 32 -22.81 9.24 8.97
CA TYR A 32 -23.67 10.00 9.87
C TYR A 32 -23.34 11.50 9.82
N LYS A 33 -24.35 12.31 9.48
CA LYS A 33 -24.27 13.78 9.33
C LYS A 33 -23.12 14.25 8.38
N ASN A 34 -22.76 13.42 7.40
CA ASN A 34 -21.74 13.78 6.40
C ASN A 34 -22.20 13.32 5.00
N GLU A 35 -23.05 14.16 4.39
CA GLU A 35 -23.59 13.87 3.05
C GLU A 35 -22.52 13.96 1.96
N GLU A 36 -21.54 14.86 2.11
CA GLU A 36 -20.47 15.04 1.15
C GLU A 36 -19.63 13.76 1.04
N ALA A 37 -19.09 13.26 2.15
CA ALA A 37 -18.36 11.99 2.17
C ALA A 37 -19.23 10.81 1.70
N THR A 38 -20.55 10.84 1.94
CA THR A 38 -21.48 9.82 1.45
C THR A 38 -21.55 9.83 -0.07
N LYS A 39 -21.69 11.01 -0.69
CA LYS A 39 -21.76 11.16 -2.16
C LYS A 39 -20.43 10.82 -2.84
N GLU A 40 -19.31 11.08 -2.17
CA GLU A 40 -17.97 10.68 -2.67
C GLU A 40 -17.78 9.16 -2.61
N THR A 41 -18.39 8.49 -1.62
CA THR A 41 -18.18 7.06 -1.38
C THR A 41 -19.22 6.19 -2.08
N ILE A 42 -20.45 6.68 -2.27
CA ILE A 42 -21.54 5.94 -2.93
C ILE A 42 -21.94 6.70 -4.19
N ASP A 43 -21.73 6.10 -5.35
CA ASP A 43 -22.02 6.71 -6.64
C ASP A 43 -23.54 6.82 -6.91
N ALA A 44 -23.94 7.53 -7.96
CA ALA A 44 -25.34 7.74 -8.36
C ALA A 44 -26.06 6.43 -8.73
N ASN A 45 -25.34 5.34 -9.00
CA ASN A 45 -25.87 4.01 -9.31
C ASN A 45 -25.97 3.12 -8.05
N GLY A 46 -25.62 3.66 -6.88
CA GLY A 46 -25.64 2.97 -5.60
C GLY A 46 -24.46 2.00 -5.38
N PHE A 47 -23.37 2.15 -6.12
CA PHE A 47 -22.13 1.42 -5.83
C PHE A 47 -21.29 2.16 -4.80
N LEU A 48 -20.90 1.43 -3.75
CA LEU A 48 -19.92 1.90 -2.77
C LEU A 48 -18.52 1.67 -3.34
N HIS A 49 -17.75 2.74 -3.44
CA HIS A 49 -16.32 2.74 -3.76
C HIS A 49 -15.52 2.42 -2.51
N SER A 50 -14.88 1.25 -2.45
CA SER A 50 -14.23 0.76 -1.23
C SER A 50 -12.89 1.44 -0.95
N GLY A 51 -12.27 2.03 -1.96
CA GLY A 51 -10.87 2.48 -1.93
C GLY A 51 -9.86 1.33 -1.93
N ASP A 52 -10.31 0.08 -1.96
CA ASP A 52 -9.46 -1.09 -2.08
C ASP A 52 -9.29 -1.47 -3.54
N LEU A 53 -8.06 -1.79 -3.94
CA LEU A 53 -7.73 -2.31 -5.26
C LEU A 53 -7.82 -3.82 -5.28
N GLY A 54 -8.30 -4.35 -6.38
CA GLY A 54 -8.40 -5.79 -6.55
C GLY A 54 -8.49 -6.21 -8.01
N VAL A 55 -8.43 -7.50 -8.21
CA VAL A 55 -8.59 -8.16 -9.50
C VAL A 55 -9.69 -9.22 -9.38
N LYS A 56 -10.41 -9.47 -10.48
CA LYS A 56 -11.33 -10.58 -10.61
C LYS A 56 -10.67 -11.64 -11.46
N ASP A 57 -10.70 -12.90 -11.02
CA ASP A 57 -10.18 -14.03 -11.80
C ASP A 57 -11.26 -14.68 -12.71
N GLU A 58 -10.84 -15.67 -13.50
CA GLU A 58 -11.70 -16.40 -14.43
C GLU A 58 -12.80 -17.21 -13.72
N ASP A 59 -12.54 -17.65 -12.47
CA ASP A 59 -13.50 -18.40 -11.66
C ASP A 59 -14.49 -17.49 -10.92
N GLY A 60 -14.33 -16.16 -11.04
CA GLY A 60 -15.20 -15.15 -10.44
C GLY A 60 -14.84 -14.77 -9.02
N TYR A 61 -13.68 -15.19 -8.51
CA TYR A 61 -13.17 -14.74 -7.21
C TYR A 61 -12.50 -13.37 -7.32
N TYR A 62 -12.50 -12.66 -6.22
CA TYR A 62 -11.88 -11.34 -6.10
C TYR A 62 -10.70 -11.41 -5.13
N ARG A 63 -9.54 -10.93 -5.57
CA ARG A 63 -8.33 -10.82 -4.73
C ARG A 63 -7.97 -9.36 -4.53
N ILE A 64 -7.88 -8.92 -3.27
CA ILE A 64 -7.44 -7.56 -2.92
C ILE A 64 -5.92 -7.47 -3.18
N THR A 65 -5.51 -6.44 -3.93
CA THR A 65 -4.12 -6.19 -4.33
C THR A 65 -3.51 -4.97 -3.65
N GLY A 66 -4.33 -4.13 -3.00
CA GLY A 66 -3.85 -2.95 -2.28
C GLY A 66 -4.95 -1.97 -1.94
N ARG A 67 -4.54 -0.73 -1.65
CA ARG A 67 -5.42 0.42 -1.43
C ARG A 67 -5.01 1.59 -2.31
N ILE A 68 -5.98 2.32 -2.85
CA ILE A 68 -5.72 3.51 -3.67
C ILE A 68 -4.90 4.54 -2.88
N LYS A 69 -5.28 4.81 -1.62
CA LYS A 69 -4.61 5.80 -0.75
C LYS A 69 -3.20 5.40 -0.28
N ASP A 70 -2.86 4.12 -0.37
CA ASP A 70 -1.54 3.61 0.03
C ASP A 70 -0.58 3.49 -1.17
N MET A 71 -1.08 3.71 -2.39
CA MET A 71 -0.27 3.65 -3.61
C MET A 71 0.85 4.70 -3.56
N ILE A 72 2.06 4.28 -3.90
CA ILE A 72 3.24 5.12 -3.97
C ILE A 72 3.41 5.58 -5.42
N ILE A 73 3.51 6.88 -5.63
CA ILE A 73 3.74 7.45 -6.97
C ILE A 73 5.20 7.88 -7.08
N ARG A 74 5.99 7.05 -7.73
CA ARG A 74 7.43 7.28 -7.89
C ARG A 74 7.81 7.58 -9.34
N GLY A 75 8.06 8.85 -9.64
CA GLY A 75 8.48 9.26 -11.00
C GLY A 75 7.47 8.93 -12.09
N GLY A 76 6.17 8.94 -11.76
CA GLY A 76 5.09 8.57 -12.66
C GLY A 76 4.69 7.09 -12.63
N GLU A 77 5.46 6.25 -11.94
CA GLU A 77 5.13 4.83 -11.78
C GLU A 77 4.25 4.59 -10.54
N ASN A 78 3.18 3.85 -10.71
CA ASN A 78 2.29 3.43 -9.63
C ASN A 78 2.83 2.15 -8.98
N ILE A 79 3.18 2.24 -7.70
CA ILE A 79 3.72 1.13 -6.92
C ILE A 79 2.70 0.76 -5.84
N TYR A 80 2.34 -0.51 -5.79
CA TYR A 80 1.41 -1.04 -4.81
C TYR A 80 2.18 -1.68 -3.64
N PRO A 81 2.16 -1.09 -2.44
CA PRO A 81 2.95 -1.54 -1.30
C PRO A 81 2.78 -3.02 -0.98
N ARG A 82 1.56 -3.54 -1.09
CA ARG A 82 1.23 -4.92 -0.73
C ARG A 82 2.04 -5.96 -1.51
N GLU A 83 2.31 -5.73 -2.78
CA GLU A 83 3.15 -6.61 -3.60
C GLU A 83 4.56 -6.76 -3.02
N ILE A 84 5.13 -5.64 -2.55
CA ILE A 84 6.46 -5.62 -1.96
C ILE A 84 6.42 -6.24 -0.55
N GLU A 85 5.37 -5.94 0.23
CA GLU A 85 5.16 -6.51 1.57
C GLU A 85 5.04 -8.03 1.52
N GLU A 86 4.18 -8.57 0.64
CA GLU A 86 3.99 -10.02 0.46
C GLU A 86 5.31 -10.69 0.04
N TYR A 87 6.09 -10.05 -0.84
CA TYR A 87 7.39 -10.56 -1.24
C TYR A 87 8.40 -10.55 -0.08
N LEU A 88 8.53 -9.44 0.64
CA LEU A 88 9.47 -9.29 1.74
C LEU A 88 9.12 -10.19 2.95
N LEU A 89 7.83 -10.46 3.20
CA LEU A 89 7.41 -11.40 4.24
C LEU A 89 7.92 -12.83 4.01
N SER A 90 8.29 -13.20 2.77
CA SER A 90 8.91 -14.49 2.47
C SER A 90 10.41 -14.55 2.80
N MET A 91 11.04 -13.42 3.12
CA MET A 91 12.46 -13.35 3.49
C MET A 91 12.68 -13.88 4.92
N PRO A 92 13.57 -14.87 5.12
CA PRO A 92 13.91 -15.33 6.47
C PRO A 92 14.40 -14.18 7.35
N GLY A 93 13.93 -14.11 8.58
CA GLY A 93 14.31 -13.08 9.54
C GLY A 93 13.35 -11.89 9.61
N ILE A 94 12.42 -11.73 8.67
CA ILE A 94 11.37 -10.71 8.71
C ILE A 94 10.14 -11.30 9.40
N ARG A 95 9.71 -10.67 10.51
CA ARG A 95 8.48 -11.00 11.23
C ARG A 95 7.27 -10.29 10.64
N ASP A 96 7.43 -9.00 10.31
CA ASP A 96 6.38 -8.18 9.74
C ASP A 96 7.01 -7.02 8.95
N VAL A 97 6.31 -6.53 7.92
CA VAL A 97 6.77 -5.43 7.08
C VAL A 97 5.61 -4.56 6.62
N GLN A 98 5.85 -3.27 6.61
CA GLN A 98 4.98 -2.29 5.97
C GLN A 98 5.79 -1.45 4.99
N VAL A 99 5.22 -1.18 3.83
CA VAL A 99 5.84 -0.38 2.79
C VAL A 99 5.02 0.89 2.60
N ALA A 100 5.70 2.05 2.55
CA ALA A 100 5.07 3.34 2.36
C ALA A 100 5.94 4.28 1.52
N GLY A 101 5.30 5.27 0.89
CA GLY A 101 5.98 6.35 0.19
C GLY A 101 6.69 7.29 1.17
N ILE A 102 7.96 7.58 0.89
CA ILE A 102 8.72 8.61 1.58
C ILE A 102 8.85 9.79 0.63
N PRO A 103 8.41 10.99 1.00
CA PRO A 103 8.49 12.16 0.14
C PRO A 103 9.90 12.37 -0.43
N SER A 104 10.00 12.63 -1.72
CA SER A 104 11.25 12.81 -2.46
C SER A 104 11.13 14.01 -3.39
N LYS A 105 12.14 14.89 -3.39
CA LYS A 105 12.18 16.06 -4.27
C LYS A 105 12.28 15.68 -5.74
N LYS A 106 12.98 14.58 -6.04
CA LYS A 106 13.28 14.16 -7.41
C LYS A 106 12.17 13.31 -8.04
N TYR A 107 11.54 12.45 -7.24
CA TYR A 107 10.63 11.43 -7.75
C TYR A 107 9.20 11.56 -7.21
N GLY A 108 8.89 12.62 -6.44
CA GLY A 108 7.64 12.73 -5.69
C GLY A 108 7.70 11.87 -4.44
N GLU A 109 7.84 10.56 -4.63
CA GLU A 109 8.00 9.60 -3.55
C GLU A 109 9.10 8.58 -3.84
N GLN A 110 9.63 7.96 -2.79
CA GLN A 110 10.53 6.81 -2.83
C GLN A 110 9.95 5.69 -1.98
N VAL A 111 10.26 4.45 -2.35
CA VAL A 111 9.80 3.29 -1.60
C VAL A 111 10.60 3.15 -0.31
N GLY A 112 9.90 3.15 0.83
CA GLY A 112 10.45 2.86 2.14
C GLY A 112 9.85 1.59 2.72
N ALA A 113 10.69 0.65 3.19
CA ALA A 113 10.29 -0.55 3.89
C ALA A 113 10.55 -0.41 5.39
N PHE A 114 9.51 -0.61 6.20
CA PHE A 114 9.57 -0.59 7.66
C PHE A 114 9.41 -2.03 8.13
N ILE A 115 10.44 -2.58 8.74
CA ILE A 115 10.58 -4.01 9.02
C ILE A 115 10.69 -4.26 10.51
N ILE A 116 9.91 -5.22 11.00
CA ILE A 116 10.07 -5.81 12.32
C ILE A 116 10.75 -7.16 12.11
N LYS A 117 11.92 -7.35 12.74
CA LYS A 117 12.68 -8.60 12.65
C LYS A 117 12.14 -9.64 13.62
N HIS A 118 12.36 -10.91 13.30
CA HIS A 118 12.27 -11.96 14.32
C HIS A 118 13.36 -11.79 15.36
N ASP A 119 13.09 -12.24 16.57
CA ASP A 119 14.06 -12.20 17.67
C ASP A 119 15.33 -12.98 17.28
N GLY A 120 16.49 -12.32 17.46
CA GLY A 120 17.79 -12.91 17.10
C GLY A 120 18.14 -12.91 15.61
N ALA A 121 17.28 -12.38 14.73
CA ALA A 121 17.60 -12.27 13.31
C ALA A 121 18.66 -11.20 13.04
N ASP A 122 19.77 -11.60 12.41
CA ASP A 122 20.87 -10.71 11.98
C ASP A 122 20.73 -10.42 10.48
N ILE A 123 19.71 -9.62 10.12
CA ILE A 123 19.52 -9.11 8.76
C ILE A 123 19.82 -7.61 8.73
N LYS A 124 20.45 -7.16 7.65
CA LYS A 124 20.83 -5.76 7.41
C LYS A 124 19.99 -5.16 6.27
N GLU A 125 20.04 -3.84 6.15
CA GLU A 125 19.33 -3.11 5.09
C GLU A 125 19.77 -3.58 3.69
N GLU A 126 21.05 -3.86 3.52
CA GLU A 126 21.64 -4.36 2.26
C GLU A 126 21.07 -5.72 1.87
N ASP A 127 20.88 -6.63 2.84
CA ASP A 127 20.33 -7.97 2.60
C ASP A 127 18.91 -7.89 2.07
N VAL A 128 18.10 -6.95 2.58
CA VAL A 128 16.71 -6.73 2.12
C VAL A 128 16.70 -6.21 0.68
N VAL A 129 17.57 -5.26 0.36
CA VAL A 129 17.69 -4.72 -0.99
C VAL A 129 18.18 -5.80 -1.96
N ASP A 130 19.17 -6.58 -1.56
CA ASP A 130 19.72 -7.66 -2.37
C ASP A 130 18.71 -8.79 -2.60
N TYR A 131 17.89 -9.11 -1.60
CA TYR A 131 16.79 -10.05 -1.72
C TYR A 131 15.78 -9.66 -2.81
N CYS A 132 15.56 -8.35 -3.01
CA CYS A 132 14.66 -7.81 -4.03
C CYS A 132 15.27 -7.79 -5.44
N LYS A 133 16.60 -7.74 -5.57
CA LYS A 133 17.27 -7.58 -6.87
C LYS A 133 16.97 -8.73 -7.82
N GLY A 134 16.52 -8.40 -9.04
CA GLY A 134 16.18 -9.38 -10.07
C GLY A 134 14.91 -10.22 -9.79
N LYS A 135 14.20 -9.93 -8.69
CA LYS A 135 12.96 -10.63 -8.29
C LYS A 135 11.73 -9.75 -8.43
N ILE A 136 11.87 -8.48 -8.15
CA ILE A 136 10.83 -7.47 -8.39
C ILE A 136 11.37 -6.38 -9.30
N ALA A 137 10.47 -5.58 -9.89
CA ALA A 137 10.87 -4.48 -10.78
C ALA A 137 11.77 -3.48 -10.03
N ARG A 138 12.80 -2.97 -10.72
CA ARG A 138 13.82 -2.11 -10.12
C ARG A 138 13.26 -0.87 -9.40
N PHE A 139 12.18 -0.28 -9.93
CA PHE A 139 11.56 0.90 -9.33
C PHE A 139 10.76 0.57 -8.06
N LYS A 140 10.41 -0.72 -7.83
CA LYS A 140 9.72 -1.22 -6.63
C LYS A 140 10.69 -1.58 -5.49
N ILE A 141 11.99 -1.72 -5.76
CA ILE A 141 12.99 -2.05 -4.74
C ILE A 141 13.03 -0.91 -3.71
N PRO A 142 12.90 -1.21 -2.40
CA PRO A 142 12.97 -0.19 -1.35
C PRO A 142 14.28 0.60 -1.45
N LYS A 143 14.15 1.93 -1.51
CA LYS A 143 15.30 2.84 -1.42
C LYS A 143 15.75 3.01 0.02
N TYR A 144 14.81 2.98 0.94
CA TYR A 144 15.06 3.11 2.37
C TYR A 144 14.51 1.88 3.08
N VAL A 145 15.32 1.30 3.95
CA VAL A 145 14.94 0.17 4.80
C VAL A 145 15.14 0.59 6.25
N PHE A 146 14.10 0.43 7.06
CA PHE A 146 14.16 0.79 8.48
C PHE A 146 13.75 -0.42 9.32
N PHE A 147 14.58 -0.78 10.28
CA PHE A 147 14.21 -1.73 11.30
C PHE A 147 13.59 -0.99 12.48
N ILE A 148 12.38 -1.41 12.86
CA ILE A 148 11.60 -0.78 13.92
C ILE A 148 11.04 -1.85 14.87
N ASP A 149 10.75 -1.45 16.10
CA ASP A 149 10.21 -2.38 17.10
C ASP A 149 8.70 -2.58 16.96
N GLN A 150 7.99 -1.53 16.54
CA GLN A 150 6.52 -1.56 16.39
C GLN A 150 6.03 -0.55 15.35
N PHE A 151 4.90 -0.88 14.72
CA PHE A 151 4.19 0.06 13.86
C PHE A 151 3.32 1.02 14.67
N PRO A 152 3.06 2.23 14.13
CA PRO A 152 2.05 3.12 14.72
C PRO A 152 0.66 2.50 14.58
N LEU A 153 -0.05 2.33 15.69
CA LEU A 153 -1.37 1.71 15.73
C LEU A 153 -2.46 2.72 16.09
N THR A 154 -3.67 2.47 15.59
CA THR A 154 -4.88 3.13 16.09
C THR A 154 -5.25 2.55 17.47
N GLY A 155 -6.17 3.19 18.19
CA GLY A 155 -6.72 2.63 19.42
C GLY A 155 -7.41 1.26 19.25
N SER A 156 -7.79 0.89 18.02
CA SER A 156 -8.37 -0.43 17.68
C SER A 156 -7.32 -1.44 17.19
N GLY A 157 -6.03 -1.12 17.25
CA GLY A 157 -4.94 -2.02 16.85
C GLY A 157 -4.65 -2.07 15.35
N LYS A 158 -5.25 -1.19 14.52
CA LYS A 158 -4.95 -1.14 13.08
C LYS A 158 -3.72 -0.29 12.80
N ILE A 159 -2.86 -0.73 11.88
CA ILE A 159 -1.65 -0.02 11.48
C ILE A 159 -2.03 1.30 10.79
N GLN A 160 -1.44 2.40 11.25
CA GLN A 160 -1.60 3.74 10.67
C GLN A 160 -0.53 3.97 9.59
N LYS A 161 -0.67 3.28 8.45
CA LYS A 161 0.31 3.32 7.36
C LYS A 161 0.63 4.75 6.90
N PHE A 162 -0.36 5.65 6.89
CA PHE A 162 -0.20 7.04 6.49
C PHE A 162 0.85 7.83 7.32
N LYS A 163 1.19 7.36 8.52
CA LYS A 163 2.23 7.98 9.36
C LYS A 163 3.64 7.56 8.98
N LEU A 164 3.80 6.43 8.28
CA LEU A 164 5.11 5.84 8.00
C LEU A 164 5.97 6.73 7.12
N GLY A 165 5.40 7.45 6.16
CA GLY A 165 6.14 8.39 5.32
C GLY A 165 6.84 9.47 6.15
N GLY A 166 6.13 10.07 7.12
CA GLY A 166 6.70 11.06 8.05
C GLY A 166 7.75 10.45 8.98
N ILE A 167 7.49 9.27 9.53
CA ILE A 167 8.44 8.53 10.37
C ILE A 167 9.73 8.23 9.57
N GLY A 168 9.61 7.79 8.31
CA GLY A 168 10.75 7.55 7.44
C GLY A 168 11.61 8.79 7.21
N LEU A 169 10.99 9.96 7.00
CA LEU A 169 11.72 11.23 6.89
C LEU A 169 12.50 11.57 8.17
N GLU A 170 11.91 11.34 9.34
CA GLU A 170 12.58 11.57 10.62
C GLU A 170 13.74 10.60 10.83
N LEU A 171 13.57 9.33 10.46
CA LEU A 171 14.63 8.32 10.54
C LEU A 171 15.78 8.65 9.59
N CYS A 172 15.50 9.05 8.34
CA CYS A 172 16.53 9.53 7.41
C CYS A 172 17.33 10.68 8.00
N LYS A 173 16.65 11.70 8.57
CA LYS A 173 17.34 12.84 9.22
C LYS A 173 18.23 12.41 10.37
N LYS A 174 17.76 11.49 11.24
CA LYS A 174 18.54 10.97 12.38
C LYS A 174 19.78 10.20 11.94
N GLN A 175 19.69 9.49 10.83
CA GLN A 175 20.78 8.69 10.25
C GLN A 175 21.70 9.50 9.31
N GLY A 176 21.41 10.79 9.09
CA GLY A 176 22.19 11.63 8.16
C GLY A 176 21.99 11.24 6.69
N ILE A 177 20.92 10.52 6.38
CA ILE A 177 20.59 10.11 5.02
C ILE A 177 19.89 11.27 4.31
N GLU A 178 20.46 11.72 3.21
CA GLU A 178 19.83 12.73 2.35
C GLU A 178 18.65 12.10 1.60
N VAL A 179 17.47 12.71 1.74
CA VAL A 179 16.27 12.28 1.00
C VAL A 179 16.30 12.97 -0.37
N ILE A 180 16.64 12.19 -1.40
CA ILE A 180 16.80 12.64 -2.79
C ILE A 180 15.47 12.57 -3.53
#